data_578fe92db22334f388ea8b6b1e35dc4b
#
_entry.id   578fe92db22334f388ea8b6b1e35dc4b
#
_cell.length_a   1.000
_cell.length_b   1.000
_cell.length_c   1.000
_cell.angle_alpha   90.00
_cell.angle_beta   90.00
_cell.angle_gamma   90.00
#
_symmetry.space_group_name_H-M   'P 1'
#
loop_
_entity.id
_entity.type
_entity.pdbx_description
1 polymer ?
#
loop_
_entity_poly.entity_id
_entity_poly.type
_entity_poly.pdbx_seq_one_letter_code
_entity_poly.pdbx_strand_id
1 'polypeptide(L)'
;MQRDLTDAFLRSLRPPASGRIEAWDTRVRGLHLRMTATGAASWAVRANGADGRRHRVTLGPYPALPLAKARQKALETLAALAQGQNPVAERRQARERRRAEAVAPTVAARWQEWADIASRTALRGRGWSDAHRERVDRTLRLIVGPALGKRALRDITRADWTGLIATAHRERGPAAAGNTARVIGAFLSFAETSGWIDASPLPRRAATRLAPPVAARARSLSDDELRRVWRAADALGPKPRAFVRLLIVTACRRSEVAGLRLGEVDREAGLWTIPAARAKNRAAHAVPLGPLALAALAEVWPQDAAELAPDHALLGHVRGSALSGFSKIKARLDRASGVTDWTWHDLRRTARTGMSRLGVSREAAEAALAHISGRGGLVGVYDRHDYAREAAEALRTWQAFVAGLVGQGAEVVALAERRAKA
;
A
#
# COMPACT_ATOMS: atom_id res chain seq x y z
N MET A 1 28.08 8.41 -61.74
CA MET A 1 29.45 8.07 -62.20
C MET A 1 29.73 6.66 -61.72
N GLN A 2 30.06 5.73 -62.63
CA GLN A 2 30.33 4.32 -62.29
C GLN A 2 31.77 3.95 -62.72
N ARG A 3 32.59 3.41 -61.81
CA ARG A 3 33.98 3.03 -62.05
C ARG A 3 34.51 2.14 -60.92
N ASP A 4 35.69 1.53 -61.14
CA ASP A 4 36.44 0.92 -60.02
C ASP A 4 36.91 2.04 -59.10
N LEU A 5 36.35 2.06 -57.86
CA LEU A 5 36.70 3.06 -56.87
C LEU A 5 38.08 2.76 -56.29
N THR A 6 38.93 3.75 -56.19
CA THR A 6 40.25 3.70 -55.56
C THR A 6 40.38 4.80 -54.53
N ASP A 7 41.21 4.63 -53.51
CA ASP A 7 41.43 5.65 -52.50
C ASP A 7 41.98 6.96 -53.06
N ALA A 8 42.79 6.88 -54.16
CA ALA A 8 43.27 8.06 -54.85
C ALA A 8 42.13 8.84 -55.50
N PHE A 9 41.21 8.15 -56.19
CA PHE A 9 40.03 8.77 -56.77
C PHE A 9 39.11 9.36 -55.72
N LEU A 10 38.85 8.66 -54.63
CA LEU A 10 38.00 9.15 -53.54
C LEU A 10 38.54 10.41 -52.89
N ARG A 11 39.85 10.54 -52.74
CA ARG A 11 40.52 11.76 -52.26
C ARG A 11 40.47 12.93 -53.26
N SER A 12 40.40 12.65 -54.53
CA SER A 12 40.30 13.71 -55.58
C SER A 12 38.88 14.25 -55.74
N LEU A 13 37.84 13.61 -55.18
CA LEU A 13 36.48 14.08 -55.29
C LEU A 13 36.29 15.45 -54.61
N ARG A 14 35.62 16.36 -55.32
CA ARG A 14 35.24 17.68 -54.77
C ARG A 14 33.74 17.73 -54.56
N PRO A 15 33.28 18.44 -53.54
CA PRO A 15 31.85 18.68 -53.31
C PRO A 15 31.22 19.34 -54.57
N PRO A 16 30.02 18.96 -54.96
CA PRO A 16 29.31 19.61 -56.03
C PRO A 16 28.84 21.01 -55.61
N ALA A 17 28.66 21.92 -56.54
CA ALA A 17 28.17 23.28 -56.27
C ALA A 17 26.75 23.26 -55.64
N SER A 18 25.93 22.28 -55.95
CA SER A 18 24.61 22.07 -55.37
C SER A 18 24.22 20.58 -55.44
N GLY A 19 23.30 20.16 -54.58
CA GLY A 19 22.80 18.77 -54.57
C GLY A 19 23.82 17.76 -54.04
N ARG A 20 24.02 16.66 -54.73
CA ARG A 20 24.93 15.57 -54.33
C ARG A 20 25.48 14.82 -55.55
N ILE A 21 26.66 14.26 -55.38
CA ILE A 21 27.24 13.32 -56.33
C ILE A 21 27.19 11.90 -55.76
N GLU A 22 27.08 10.92 -56.65
CA GLU A 22 27.12 9.48 -56.31
C GLU A 22 28.19 8.83 -57.23
N ALA A 23 29.21 8.23 -56.58
CA ALA A 23 30.25 7.45 -57.24
C ALA A 23 30.01 5.97 -56.96
N TRP A 24 29.69 5.20 -57.99
CA TRP A 24 29.31 3.80 -57.90
C TRP A 24 30.54 2.90 -58.15
N ASP A 25 30.68 1.88 -57.26
CA ASP A 25 31.74 0.90 -57.35
C ASP A 25 31.41 -0.19 -58.38
N THR A 26 32.36 -0.53 -59.24
CA THR A 26 32.17 -1.63 -60.21
C THR A 26 32.52 -3.01 -59.61
N ARG A 27 33.35 -3.07 -58.55
CA ARG A 27 33.72 -4.34 -57.88
C ARG A 27 32.60 -4.87 -56.98
N VAL A 28 31.89 -3.99 -56.30
CA VAL A 28 30.77 -4.40 -55.46
C VAL A 28 29.52 -3.71 -55.99
N ARG A 29 28.70 -4.48 -56.70
CA ARG A 29 27.47 -3.99 -57.33
C ARG A 29 26.54 -3.39 -56.31
N GLY A 30 26.10 -2.14 -56.53
CA GLY A 30 25.21 -1.41 -55.63
C GLY A 30 25.91 -0.57 -54.58
N LEU A 31 27.20 -0.76 -54.30
CA LEU A 31 27.99 0.10 -53.44
C LEU A 31 28.26 1.43 -54.10
N HIS A 32 28.07 2.52 -53.41
CA HIS A 32 28.36 3.87 -53.87
C HIS A 32 28.75 4.80 -52.73
N LEU A 33 29.63 5.75 -53.04
CA LEU A 33 29.90 6.90 -52.17
C LEU A 33 28.94 8.01 -52.55
N ARG A 34 28.35 8.67 -51.56
CA ARG A 34 27.52 9.88 -51.72
C ARG A 34 28.21 11.04 -51.06
N MET A 35 28.37 12.14 -51.75
CA MET A 35 28.95 13.38 -51.21
C MET A 35 27.97 14.54 -51.47
N THR A 36 27.67 15.29 -50.42
CA THR A 36 26.81 16.49 -50.45
C THR A 36 27.61 17.74 -50.87
N ALA A 37 26.90 18.83 -51.19
CA ALA A 37 27.50 20.12 -51.46
C ALA A 37 28.31 20.69 -50.29
N THR A 38 28.00 20.25 -49.05
CA THR A 38 28.76 20.62 -47.82
C THR A 38 30.04 19.79 -47.63
N GLY A 39 30.34 18.86 -48.55
CA GLY A 39 31.52 17.99 -48.46
C GLY A 39 31.31 16.74 -47.56
N ALA A 40 30.18 16.59 -46.89
CA ALA A 40 29.88 15.39 -46.11
C ALA A 40 29.72 14.17 -47.06
N ALA A 41 30.52 13.13 -46.85
CA ALA A 41 30.51 11.92 -47.68
C ALA A 41 30.14 10.69 -46.85
N SER A 42 29.35 9.77 -47.41
CA SER A 42 28.93 8.53 -46.80
C SER A 42 28.80 7.38 -47.78
N TRP A 43 29.14 6.19 -47.35
CA TRP A 43 28.96 4.95 -48.07
C TRP A 43 27.53 4.47 -48.00
N ALA A 44 26.96 4.03 -49.10
CA ALA A 44 25.66 3.37 -49.14
C ALA A 44 25.68 2.21 -50.14
N VAL A 45 24.84 1.21 -49.90
CA VAL A 45 24.55 0.12 -50.81
C VAL A 45 23.11 0.18 -51.26
N ARG A 46 22.86 -0.08 -52.55
CA ARG A 46 21.52 -0.18 -53.13
C ARG A 46 21.34 -1.56 -53.76
N ALA A 47 20.31 -2.28 -53.32
CA ALA A 47 19.97 -3.60 -53.83
C ALA A 47 18.46 -3.85 -53.72
N ASN A 48 17.97 -4.85 -54.46
CA ASN A 48 16.64 -5.38 -54.23
C ASN A 48 16.71 -6.39 -53.07
N GLY A 49 15.78 -6.31 -52.13
CA GLY A 49 15.63 -7.30 -51.09
C GLY A 49 14.86 -8.54 -51.57
N ALA A 50 14.76 -9.56 -50.73
CA ALA A 50 13.93 -10.72 -50.98
C ALA A 50 12.44 -10.39 -51.14
N ASP A 51 12.01 -9.22 -50.62
CA ASP A 51 10.67 -8.65 -50.80
C ASP A 51 10.41 -7.99 -52.18
N GLY A 52 11.38 -8.11 -53.08
CA GLY A 52 11.34 -7.50 -54.44
C GLY A 52 11.48 -5.98 -54.43
N ARG A 53 11.59 -5.33 -53.29
CA ARG A 53 11.68 -3.87 -53.16
C ARG A 53 13.14 -3.41 -53.21
N ARG A 54 13.33 -2.20 -53.72
CA ARG A 54 14.65 -1.58 -53.77
C ARG A 54 14.98 -0.90 -52.45
N HIS A 55 16.00 -1.42 -51.76
CA HIS A 55 16.51 -0.88 -50.51
C HIS A 55 17.78 -0.08 -50.72
N ARG A 56 17.96 0.97 -49.90
CA ARG A 56 19.21 1.72 -49.78
C ARG A 56 19.63 1.73 -48.31
N VAL A 57 20.78 1.16 -48.02
CA VAL A 57 21.36 1.04 -46.69
C VAL A 57 22.61 1.89 -46.59
N THR A 58 22.67 2.83 -45.65
CA THR A 58 23.88 3.62 -45.35
C THR A 58 24.81 2.76 -44.49
N LEU A 59 26.08 2.63 -44.93
CA LEU A 59 27.09 1.78 -44.29
C LEU A 59 27.94 2.55 -43.25
N GLY A 60 28.21 3.84 -43.53
CA GLY A 60 29.00 4.68 -42.63
C GLY A 60 29.58 5.92 -43.35
N PRO A 61 30.14 6.90 -42.60
CA PRO A 61 30.75 8.08 -43.17
C PRO A 61 32.14 7.78 -43.77
N TYR A 62 32.46 8.48 -44.85
CA TYR A 62 33.81 8.53 -45.41
C TYR A 62 34.50 9.85 -44.93
N PRO A 63 35.80 9.87 -44.58
CA PRO A 63 36.77 8.75 -44.63
C PRO A 63 36.83 7.82 -43.45
N ALA A 64 36.02 8.02 -42.39
CA ALA A 64 36.06 7.17 -41.18
C ALA A 64 35.82 5.69 -41.49
N LEU A 65 35.04 5.35 -42.51
CA LEU A 65 34.93 4.01 -43.11
C LEU A 65 35.75 3.95 -44.38
N PRO A 66 36.95 3.30 -44.40
CA PRO A 66 37.78 3.15 -45.58
C PRO A 66 37.12 2.29 -46.68
N LEU A 67 37.51 2.46 -47.93
CA LEU A 67 36.93 1.75 -49.09
C LEU A 67 36.93 0.21 -48.92
N ALA A 68 38.03 -0.38 -48.44
CA ALA A 68 38.11 -1.83 -48.24
C ALA A 68 37.06 -2.34 -47.26
N LYS A 69 36.91 -1.65 -46.13
CA LYS A 69 35.89 -1.97 -45.12
C LYS A 69 34.47 -1.66 -45.60
N ALA A 70 34.31 -0.63 -46.44
CA ALA A 70 33.02 -0.32 -47.04
C ALA A 70 32.57 -1.42 -48.02
N ARG A 71 33.49 -1.99 -48.81
CA ARG A 71 33.23 -3.14 -49.69
C ARG A 71 32.82 -4.39 -48.91
N GLN A 72 33.56 -4.71 -47.82
CA GLN A 72 33.21 -5.81 -46.95
C GLN A 72 31.81 -5.65 -46.36
N LYS A 73 31.53 -4.50 -45.76
CA LYS A 73 30.21 -4.21 -45.16
C LYS A 73 29.08 -4.20 -46.22
N ALA A 74 29.38 -3.81 -47.44
CA ALA A 74 28.40 -3.87 -48.52
C ALA A 74 28.05 -5.31 -48.88
N LEU A 75 29.02 -6.20 -48.98
CA LEU A 75 28.77 -7.63 -49.24
C LEU A 75 27.94 -8.27 -48.12
N GLU A 76 28.28 -8.02 -46.84
CA GLU A 76 27.53 -8.49 -45.71
C GLU A 76 26.06 -7.98 -45.76
N THR A 77 25.87 -6.70 -46.08
CA THR A 77 24.53 -6.09 -46.18
C THR A 77 23.73 -6.66 -47.35
N LEU A 78 24.39 -6.94 -48.49
CA LEU A 78 23.76 -7.56 -49.66
C LEU A 78 23.32 -8.99 -49.35
N ALA A 79 24.15 -9.76 -48.68
CA ALA A 79 23.82 -11.11 -48.22
C ALA A 79 22.60 -11.11 -47.25
N ALA A 80 22.57 -10.20 -46.28
CA ALA A 80 21.45 -10.04 -45.37
C ALA A 80 20.14 -9.69 -46.08
N LEU A 81 20.18 -8.74 -47.05
CA LEU A 81 19.02 -8.38 -47.85
C LEU A 81 18.52 -9.54 -48.72
N ALA A 82 19.42 -10.35 -49.28
CA ALA A 82 19.06 -11.54 -50.04
C ALA A 82 18.40 -12.61 -49.20
N GLN A 83 18.76 -12.72 -47.90
CA GLN A 83 18.14 -13.60 -46.91
C GLN A 83 16.84 -13.06 -46.30
N GLY A 84 16.33 -11.93 -46.78
CA GLY A 84 15.11 -11.30 -46.25
C GLY A 84 15.31 -10.47 -45.01
N GLN A 85 16.52 -10.35 -44.50
CA GLN A 85 16.84 -9.49 -43.36
C GLN A 85 16.95 -8.04 -43.84
N ASN A 86 16.24 -7.14 -43.19
CA ASN A 86 16.27 -5.73 -43.52
C ASN A 86 16.92 -4.90 -42.38
N PRO A 87 18.25 -4.65 -42.44
CA PRO A 87 18.96 -3.93 -41.41
C PRO A 87 18.44 -2.51 -41.14
N VAL A 88 17.79 -1.89 -42.12
CA VAL A 88 17.18 -0.56 -41.96
C VAL A 88 15.89 -0.65 -41.18
N ALA A 89 15.03 -1.63 -41.49
CA ALA A 89 13.79 -1.88 -40.78
C ALA A 89 14.06 -2.28 -39.32
N GLU A 90 15.03 -3.15 -39.09
CA GLU A 90 15.44 -3.58 -37.75
C GLU A 90 15.95 -2.42 -36.91
N ARG A 91 16.82 -1.58 -37.44
CA ARG A 91 17.30 -0.36 -36.75
C ARG A 91 16.16 0.62 -36.46
N ARG A 92 15.23 0.79 -37.39
CA ARG A 92 14.04 1.63 -37.19
C ARG A 92 13.15 1.06 -36.07
N GLN A 93 12.84 -0.22 -36.10
CA GLN A 93 12.07 -0.89 -35.07
C GLN A 93 12.76 -0.81 -33.71
N ALA A 94 14.07 -1.04 -33.65
CA ALA A 94 14.84 -0.91 -32.40
C ALA A 94 14.79 0.53 -31.84
N ARG A 95 14.87 1.53 -32.71
CA ARG A 95 14.74 2.95 -32.34
C ARG A 95 13.33 3.29 -31.85
N GLU A 96 12.31 2.79 -32.55
CA GLU A 96 10.91 2.96 -32.16
C GLU A 96 10.61 2.28 -30.82
N ARG A 97 11.13 1.04 -30.59
CA ARG A 97 11.06 0.35 -29.29
C ARG A 97 11.74 1.16 -28.19
N ARG A 98 12.96 1.61 -28.37
CA ARG A 98 13.67 2.47 -27.39
C ARG A 98 12.92 3.76 -27.09
N ARG A 99 12.32 4.39 -28.10
CA ARG A 99 11.51 5.59 -27.92
C ARG A 99 10.22 5.30 -27.17
N ALA A 100 9.56 4.20 -27.47
CA ALA A 100 8.37 3.74 -26.76
C ALA A 100 8.70 3.33 -25.31
N GLU A 101 9.87 2.73 -25.07
CA GLU A 101 10.40 2.41 -23.73
C GLU A 101 10.67 3.67 -22.91
N ALA A 102 11.27 4.69 -23.52
CA ALA A 102 11.56 5.97 -22.85
C ALA A 102 10.30 6.77 -22.47
N VAL A 103 9.17 6.52 -23.13
CA VAL A 103 7.88 7.20 -22.90
C VAL A 103 6.92 6.34 -22.06
N ALA A 104 7.23 5.05 -21.85
CA ALA A 104 6.35 4.16 -21.09
C ALA A 104 6.25 4.59 -19.62
N PRO A 105 5.03 4.72 -19.07
CA PRO A 105 4.86 5.11 -17.68
C PRO A 105 5.54 4.13 -16.73
N THR A 106 6.29 4.69 -15.79
CA THR A 106 7.01 3.89 -14.78
C THR A 106 6.06 3.32 -13.73
N VAL A 107 6.53 2.30 -13.00
CA VAL A 107 5.78 1.73 -11.86
C VAL A 107 5.40 2.84 -10.86
N ALA A 108 6.32 3.75 -10.53
CA ALA A 108 6.04 4.82 -9.57
C ALA A 108 4.96 5.78 -10.09
N ALA A 109 5.01 6.18 -11.37
CA ALA A 109 4.00 7.06 -11.98
C ALA A 109 2.61 6.40 -11.99
N ARG A 110 2.52 5.14 -12.44
CA ARG A 110 1.25 4.38 -12.47
C ARG A 110 0.71 4.09 -11.07
N TRP A 111 1.58 3.88 -10.10
CA TRP A 111 1.17 3.68 -8.71
C TRP A 111 0.53 4.94 -8.12
N GLN A 112 1.14 6.11 -8.36
CA GLN A 112 0.56 7.38 -7.90
C GLN A 112 -0.79 7.65 -8.56
N GLU A 113 -0.88 7.47 -9.88
CA GLU A 113 -2.12 7.61 -10.64
C GLU A 113 -3.22 6.69 -10.08
N TRP A 114 -2.90 5.40 -9.84
CA TRP A 114 -3.82 4.46 -9.20
C TRP A 114 -4.24 4.93 -7.82
N ALA A 115 -3.30 5.33 -6.98
CA ALA A 115 -3.58 5.75 -5.62
C ALA A 115 -4.47 6.99 -5.59
N ASP A 116 -4.31 7.92 -6.53
CA ASP A 116 -5.13 9.12 -6.67
C ASP A 116 -6.54 8.79 -7.17
N ILE A 117 -6.67 7.93 -8.17
CA ILE A 117 -7.97 7.47 -8.67
C ILE A 117 -8.69 6.67 -7.60
N ALA A 118 -8.06 5.62 -7.04
CA ALA A 118 -8.70 4.72 -6.10
C ALA A 118 -9.03 5.37 -4.75
N SER A 119 -8.32 6.42 -4.35
CA SER A 119 -8.66 7.19 -3.14
C SER A 119 -9.92 8.04 -3.31
N ARG A 120 -10.19 8.50 -4.54
CA ARG A 120 -11.38 9.30 -4.88
C ARG A 120 -12.56 8.43 -5.31
N THR A 121 -12.27 7.36 -6.04
CA THR A 121 -13.29 6.47 -6.60
C THR A 121 -13.73 5.47 -5.56
N ALA A 122 -14.94 5.61 -5.12
CA ALA A 122 -15.55 4.71 -4.19
C ALA A 122 -15.96 3.39 -4.88
N LEU A 123 -15.10 2.41 -4.92
CA LEU A 123 -15.55 1.03 -5.06
C LEU A 123 -16.48 0.73 -3.86
N ARG A 124 -17.77 0.54 -4.09
CA ARG A 124 -18.85 0.41 -3.09
C ARG A 124 -19.20 1.71 -2.34
N GLY A 125 -19.13 2.87 -3.01
CA GLY A 125 -19.53 4.15 -2.40
C GLY A 125 -18.57 4.74 -1.36
N ARG A 126 -17.29 4.32 -1.31
CA ARG A 126 -16.35 4.73 -0.24
C ARG A 126 -14.92 4.84 -0.75
N GLY A 127 -14.37 6.03 -0.79
CA GLY A 127 -12.94 6.25 -1.00
C GLY A 127 -12.08 5.63 0.11
N TRP A 128 -10.77 5.63 -0.08
CA TRP A 128 -9.85 5.15 0.92
C TRP A 128 -9.86 6.04 2.16
N SER A 129 -9.62 5.45 3.33
CA SER A 129 -9.26 6.23 4.51
C SER A 129 -7.82 6.74 4.41
N ASP A 130 -7.50 7.84 5.11
CA ASP A 130 -6.14 8.39 5.16
C ASP A 130 -5.11 7.33 5.60
N ALA A 131 -5.47 6.50 6.58
CA ALA A 131 -4.63 5.39 7.03
C ALA A 131 -4.39 4.32 5.94
N HIS A 132 -5.36 4.11 5.05
CA HIS A 132 -5.18 3.21 3.91
C HIS A 132 -4.28 3.84 2.87
N ARG A 133 -4.50 5.11 2.52
CA ARG A 133 -3.66 5.88 1.60
C ARG A 133 -2.22 5.90 2.08
N GLU A 134 -1.97 6.25 3.34
CA GLU A 134 -0.62 6.24 3.93
C GLU A 134 0.05 4.86 3.86
N ARG A 135 -0.70 3.78 4.01
CA ARG A 135 -0.18 2.41 3.86
C ARG A 135 0.25 2.12 2.43
N VAL A 136 -0.54 2.54 1.44
CA VAL A 136 -0.22 2.38 0.01
C VAL A 136 1.03 3.19 -0.33
N ASP A 137 1.07 4.46 0.07
CA ASP A 137 2.19 5.36 -0.19
C ASP A 137 3.47 4.89 0.50
N ARG A 138 3.36 4.36 1.71
CA ARG A 138 4.49 3.74 2.43
C ARG A 138 5.01 2.49 1.72
N THR A 139 4.11 1.67 1.15
CA THR A 139 4.51 0.49 0.38
C THR A 139 5.29 0.90 -0.86
N LEU A 140 4.85 1.95 -1.57
CA LEU A 140 5.61 2.52 -2.68
C LEU A 140 6.99 3.03 -2.20
N ARG A 141 6.99 3.91 -1.22
CA ARG A 141 8.21 4.60 -0.76
C ARG A 141 9.29 3.65 -0.23
N LEU A 142 8.89 2.64 0.53
CA LEU A 142 9.84 1.79 1.26
C LEU A 142 10.13 0.44 0.60
N ILE A 143 9.32 -0.02 -0.33
CA ILE A 143 9.43 -1.37 -0.88
C ILE A 143 9.48 -1.35 -2.40
N VAL A 144 8.42 -0.87 -3.06
CA VAL A 144 8.29 -0.94 -4.52
C VAL A 144 9.17 0.09 -5.23
N GLY A 145 9.16 1.33 -4.75
CA GLY A 145 9.86 2.45 -5.38
C GLY A 145 11.36 2.25 -5.51
N PRO A 146 12.08 1.88 -4.45
CA PRO A 146 13.53 1.66 -4.51
C PRO A 146 13.94 0.59 -5.54
N ALA A 147 13.15 -0.47 -5.69
CA ALA A 147 13.50 -1.60 -6.55
C ALA A 147 12.95 -1.48 -7.97
N LEU A 148 11.70 -1.06 -8.12
CA LEU A 148 10.97 -1.11 -9.40
C LEU A 148 10.46 0.26 -9.87
N GLY A 149 10.48 1.28 -9.03
CA GLY A 149 9.80 2.56 -9.28
C GLY A 149 10.17 3.24 -10.58
N LYS A 150 11.42 3.13 -11.04
CA LYS A 150 11.93 3.75 -12.27
C LYS A 150 11.73 2.90 -13.54
N ARG A 151 11.36 1.62 -13.39
CA ARG A 151 11.14 0.71 -14.52
C ARG A 151 9.74 0.91 -15.10
N ALA A 152 9.58 0.68 -16.40
CA ALA A 152 8.26 0.69 -17.03
C ALA A 152 7.40 -0.46 -16.49
N LEU A 153 6.13 -0.20 -16.18
CA LEU A 153 5.23 -1.18 -15.55
C LEU A 153 5.09 -2.48 -16.38
N ARG A 154 5.00 -2.33 -17.71
CA ARG A 154 4.86 -3.48 -18.63
C ARG A 154 6.07 -4.42 -18.65
N ASP A 155 7.24 -3.95 -18.21
CA ASP A 155 8.49 -4.72 -18.23
C ASP A 155 8.75 -5.45 -16.91
N ILE A 156 7.83 -5.33 -15.94
CA ILE A 156 7.96 -5.96 -14.64
C ILE A 156 7.40 -7.37 -14.68
N THR A 157 8.27 -8.33 -14.43
CA THR A 157 7.94 -9.75 -14.48
C THR A 157 7.30 -10.24 -13.18
N ARG A 158 6.76 -11.47 -13.22
CA ARG A 158 6.31 -12.17 -12.01
C ARG A 158 7.43 -12.31 -10.99
N ALA A 159 8.65 -12.64 -11.43
CA ALA A 159 9.81 -12.82 -10.56
C ALA A 159 10.16 -11.54 -9.81
N ASP A 160 10.08 -10.38 -10.46
CA ASP A 160 10.30 -9.08 -9.83
C ASP A 160 9.32 -8.85 -8.67
N TRP A 161 8.02 -9.05 -8.90
CA TRP A 161 6.99 -8.85 -7.87
C TRP A 161 7.09 -9.86 -6.72
N THR A 162 7.32 -11.14 -7.03
CA THR A 162 7.48 -12.17 -5.99
C THR A 162 8.75 -11.96 -5.18
N GLY A 163 9.83 -11.51 -5.82
CA GLY A 163 11.09 -11.15 -5.16
C GLY A 163 10.91 -10.03 -4.13
N LEU A 164 10.12 -8.99 -4.46
CA LEU A 164 9.79 -7.93 -3.50
C LEU A 164 9.02 -8.44 -2.28
N ILE A 165 8.03 -9.32 -2.49
CA ILE A 165 7.25 -9.91 -1.39
C ILE A 165 8.16 -10.77 -0.50
N ALA A 166 9.05 -11.56 -1.11
CA ALA A 166 10.03 -12.37 -0.38
C ALA A 166 11.02 -11.51 0.42
N THR A 167 11.48 -10.40 -0.15
CA THR A 167 12.34 -9.43 0.54
C THR A 167 11.62 -8.77 1.71
N ALA A 168 10.36 -8.34 1.53
CA ALA A 168 9.55 -7.82 2.61
C ALA A 168 9.34 -8.86 3.75
N HIS A 169 9.22 -10.15 3.40
CA HIS A 169 9.16 -11.22 4.40
C HIS A 169 10.47 -11.34 5.19
N ARG A 170 11.59 -11.41 4.50
CA ARG A 170 12.91 -11.62 5.08
C ARG A 170 13.33 -10.47 6.00
N GLU A 171 13.06 -9.23 5.58
CA GLU A 171 13.51 -8.02 6.30
C GLU A 171 12.53 -7.55 7.38
N ARG A 172 11.22 -7.80 7.21
CA ARG A 172 10.16 -7.18 8.02
C ARG A 172 9.12 -8.19 8.54
N GLY A 173 9.29 -9.48 8.23
CA GLY A 173 8.45 -10.56 8.70
C GLY A 173 7.16 -10.79 7.90
N PRO A 174 6.39 -11.85 8.27
CA PRO A 174 5.26 -12.35 7.48
C PRO A 174 4.10 -11.36 7.35
N ALA A 175 3.85 -10.55 8.37
CA ALA A 175 2.79 -9.54 8.32
C ALA A 175 3.08 -8.43 7.29
N ALA A 176 4.35 -8.02 7.16
CA ALA A 176 4.79 -7.05 6.16
C ALA A 176 4.67 -7.63 4.75
N ALA A 177 5.10 -8.88 4.55
CA ALA A 177 4.95 -9.58 3.28
C ALA A 177 3.48 -9.68 2.85
N GLY A 178 2.59 -10.08 3.76
CA GLY A 178 1.15 -10.17 3.50
C GLY A 178 0.50 -8.82 3.16
N ASN A 179 0.93 -7.74 3.82
CA ASN A 179 0.49 -6.39 3.49
C ASN A 179 0.99 -5.96 2.11
N THR A 180 2.29 -6.15 1.84
CA THR A 180 2.91 -5.83 0.56
C THR A 180 2.21 -6.56 -0.59
N ALA A 181 2.01 -7.87 -0.45
CA ALA A 181 1.35 -8.69 -1.46
C ALA A 181 -0.11 -8.26 -1.73
N ARG A 182 -0.85 -7.84 -0.69
CA ARG A 182 -2.22 -7.31 -0.85
C ARG A 182 -2.24 -5.98 -1.60
N VAL A 183 -1.33 -5.07 -1.27
CA VAL A 183 -1.27 -3.76 -1.93
C VAL A 183 -0.82 -3.91 -3.38
N ILE A 184 0.21 -4.71 -3.66
CA ILE A 184 0.66 -5.03 -5.02
C ILE A 184 -0.47 -5.70 -5.82
N GLY A 185 -1.16 -6.68 -5.24
CA GLY A 185 -2.27 -7.36 -5.89
C GLY A 185 -3.42 -6.43 -6.25
N ALA A 186 -3.75 -5.46 -5.38
CA ALA A 186 -4.77 -4.45 -5.68
C ALA A 186 -4.32 -3.51 -6.81
N PHE A 187 -3.06 -3.07 -6.81
CA PHE A 187 -2.47 -2.25 -7.86
C PHE A 187 -2.50 -2.98 -9.22
N LEU A 188 -2.01 -4.22 -9.27
CA LEU A 188 -1.96 -5.00 -10.50
C LEU A 188 -3.35 -5.34 -11.05
N SER A 189 -4.32 -5.62 -10.17
CA SER A 189 -5.70 -5.83 -10.59
C SER A 189 -6.32 -4.56 -11.19
N PHE A 190 -6.01 -3.39 -10.62
CA PHE A 190 -6.44 -2.12 -11.19
C PHE A 190 -5.74 -1.84 -12.54
N ALA A 191 -4.43 -2.11 -12.62
CA ALA A 191 -3.64 -1.91 -13.85
C ALA A 191 -4.16 -2.77 -15.01
N GLU A 192 -4.53 -4.03 -14.74
CA GLU A 192 -5.16 -4.93 -15.70
C GLU A 192 -6.53 -4.40 -16.14
N THR A 193 -7.39 -4.04 -15.18
CA THR A 193 -8.73 -3.49 -15.46
C THR A 193 -8.67 -2.18 -16.26
N SER A 194 -7.65 -1.36 -16.03
CA SER A 194 -7.44 -0.07 -16.72
C SER A 194 -6.69 -0.21 -18.05
N GLY A 195 -6.33 -1.42 -18.48
CA GLY A 195 -5.59 -1.66 -19.72
C GLY A 195 -4.14 -1.17 -19.69
N TRP A 196 -3.54 -0.96 -18.51
CA TRP A 196 -2.13 -0.59 -18.38
C TRP A 196 -1.20 -1.78 -18.59
N ILE A 197 -1.69 -2.98 -18.36
CA ILE A 197 -1.08 -4.28 -18.63
C ILE A 197 -2.14 -5.22 -19.18
N ASP A 198 -1.76 -6.16 -20.04
CA ASP A 198 -2.68 -7.11 -20.65
C ASP A 198 -3.22 -8.15 -19.66
N ALA A 199 -2.36 -8.59 -18.72
CA ALA A 199 -2.72 -9.51 -17.66
C ALA A 199 -1.85 -9.28 -16.41
N SER A 200 -2.45 -9.50 -15.23
CA SER A 200 -1.70 -9.43 -13.97
C SER A 200 -0.63 -10.52 -13.93
N PRO A 201 0.65 -10.16 -13.71
CA PRO A 201 1.72 -11.15 -13.55
C PRO A 201 1.58 -11.99 -12.27
N LEU A 202 0.79 -11.53 -11.29
CA LEU A 202 0.50 -12.29 -10.08
C LEU A 202 -0.89 -12.94 -10.16
N PRO A 203 -1.02 -14.21 -9.75
CA PRO A 203 -2.31 -14.88 -9.72
C PRO A 203 -3.23 -14.22 -8.70
N ARG A 204 -4.54 -14.32 -8.94
CA ARG A 204 -5.53 -13.90 -7.94
C ARG A 204 -5.24 -14.56 -6.60
N ARG A 205 -5.37 -13.81 -5.50
CA ARG A 205 -5.01 -14.25 -4.14
C ARG A 205 -3.52 -14.58 -3.94
N ALA A 206 -2.62 -13.99 -4.73
CA ALA A 206 -1.18 -14.12 -4.52
C ALA A 206 -0.77 -13.80 -3.09
N ALA A 207 -1.43 -12.83 -2.44
CA ALA A 207 -1.18 -12.47 -1.04
C ALA A 207 -1.34 -13.64 -0.07
N THR A 208 -2.31 -14.53 -0.30
CA THR A 208 -2.55 -15.70 0.55
C THR A 208 -1.58 -16.85 0.26
N ARG A 209 -1.01 -16.90 -0.94
CA ARG A 209 -0.10 -17.98 -1.37
C ARG A 209 1.37 -17.64 -1.16
N LEU A 210 1.72 -16.35 -1.28
CA LEU A 210 3.11 -15.87 -1.23
C LEU A 210 3.53 -15.38 0.17
N ALA A 211 2.57 -15.04 1.03
CA ALA A 211 2.83 -14.69 2.41
C ALA A 211 2.24 -15.76 3.32
N PRO A 212 3.02 -16.35 4.22
CA PRO A 212 2.50 -17.31 5.19
C PRO A 212 1.34 -16.69 5.98
N PRO A 213 0.28 -17.45 6.26
CA PRO A 213 -0.78 -16.95 7.12
C PRO A 213 -0.19 -16.61 8.48
N VAL A 214 -0.39 -15.38 8.91
CA VAL A 214 -0.09 -15.01 10.30
C VAL A 214 -1.15 -15.70 11.16
N ALA A 215 -0.73 -16.57 12.04
CA ALA A 215 -1.63 -17.25 12.97
C ALA A 215 -2.48 -16.21 13.72
N ALA A 216 -3.77 -16.45 13.80
CA ALA A 216 -4.67 -15.58 14.55
C ALA A 216 -4.22 -15.60 16.02
N ARG A 217 -3.91 -14.43 16.56
CA ARG A 217 -3.51 -14.31 17.94
C ARG A 217 -4.72 -14.59 18.83
N ALA A 218 -4.61 -15.56 19.75
CA ALA A 218 -5.68 -15.95 20.67
C ALA A 218 -5.50 -15.36 22.08
N ARG A 219 -4.53 -14.48 22.30
CA ARG A 219 -4.18 -13.90 23.61
C ARG A 219 -5.31 -13.05 24.18
N SER A 220 -5.74 -13.35 25.41
CA SER A 220 -6.49 -12.48 26.30
C SER A 220 -5.74 -12.42 27.65
N LEU A 221 -5.82 -11.30 28.36
CA LEU A 221 -5.21 -11.13 29.67
C LEU A 221 -6.03 -11.87 30.73
N SER A 222 -5.34 -12.46 31.68
CA SER A 222 -6.01 -12.96 32.92
C SER A 222 -6.47 -11.78 33.78
N ASP A 223 -7.31 -12.08 34.75
CA ASP A 223 -7.82 -11.07 35.71
C ASP A 223 -6.67 -10.42 36.49
N ASP A 224 -5.68 -11.22 36.91
CA ASP A 224 -4.49 -10.70 37.59
C ASP A 224 -3.62 -9.82 36.64
N GLU A 225 -3.40 -10.25 35.42
CA GLU A 225 -2.69 -9.45 34.43
C GLU A 225 -3.41 -8.13 34.12
N LEU A 226 -4.75 -8.17 34.00
CA LEU A 226 -5.56 -6.97 33.77
C LEU A 226 -5.45 -6.00 34.92
N ARG A 227 -5.50 -6.53 36.17
CA ARG A 227 -5.30 -5.74 37.40
C ARG A 227 -3.91 -5.12 37.48
N ARG A 228 -2.86 -5.87 37.12
CA ARG A 228 -1.48 -5.34 37.09
C ARG A 228 -1.32 -4.25 36.02
N VAL A 229 -1.87 -4.45 34.84
CA VAL A 229 -1.85 -3.43 33.77
C VAL A 229 -2.61 -2.16 34.17
N TRP A 230 -3.75 -2.30 34.84
CA TRP A 230 -4.51 -1.17 35.36
C TRP A 230 -3.69 -0.34 36.36
N ARG A 231 -3.10 -1.01 37.38
CA ARG A 231 -2.26 -0.35 38.39
C ARG A 231 -1.02 0.28 37.81
N ALA A 232 -0.38 -0.40 36.86
CA ALA A 232 0.81 0.10 36.19
C ALA A 232 0.54 1.40 35.37
N ALA A 233 -0.71 1.66 34.99
CA ALA A 233 -1.08 2.91 34.34
C ALA A 233 -0.84 4.14 35.24
N ASP A 234 -0.80 3.98 36.59
CA ASP A 234 -0.53 5.05 37.53
C ASP A 234 0.88 5.65 37.37
N ALA A 235 1.83 4.86 36.89
CA ALA A 235 3.16 5.32 36.55
C ALA A 235 3.24 6.17 35.26
N LEU A 236 2.13 6.30 34.54
CA LEU A 236 2.03 7.12 33.32
C LEU A 236 1.53 8.52 33.68
N GLY A 237 1.80 9.49 32.78
CA GLY A 237 1.17 10.82 32.92
C GLY A 237 -0.35 10.76 32.64
N PRO A 238 -1.11 11.84 32.97
CA PRO A 238 -2.57 11.82 32.97
C PRO A 238 -3.20 11.31 31.65
N LYS A 239 -2.81 11.86 30.52
CA LYS A 239 -3.37 11.49 29.20
C LYS A 239 -3.09 10.03 28.82
N PRO A 240 -1.86 9.49 28.88
CA PRO A 240 -1.61 8.06 28.68
C PRO A 240 -2.30 7.16 29.70
N ARG A 241 -2.44 7.59 30.98
CA ARG A 241 -3.19 6.86 32.00
C ARG A 241 -4.65 6.74 31.64
N ALA A 242 -5.30 7.86 31.35
CA ALA A 242 -6.69 7.91 30.92
C ALA A 242 -6.92 7.05 29.66
N PHE A 243 -6.01 7.10 28.70
CA PHE A 243 -6.05 6.26 27.51
C PHE A 243 -6.08 4.76 27.83
N VAL A 244 -5.19 4.29 28.70
CA VAL A 244 -5.13 2.87 29.10
C VAL A 244 -6.40 2.46 29.84
N ARG A 245 -6.84 3.26 30.81
CA ARG A 245 -8.04 2.99 31.60
C ARG A 245 -9.30 2.96 30.73
N LEU A 246 -9.46 3.94 29.84
CA LEU A 246 -10.57 3.97 28.89
C LEU A 246 -10.56 2.76 27.94
N LEU A 247 -9.40 2.33 27.42
CA LEU A 247 -9.31 1.11 26.61
C LEU A 247 -9.82 -0.12 27.34
N ILE A 248 -9.47 -0.26 28.64
CA ILE A 248 -9.90 -1.40 29.46
C ILE A 248 -11.41 -1.36 29.69
N VAL A 249 -11.96 -0.24 30.15
CA VAL A 249 -13.36 -0.17 30.59
C VAL A 249 -14.36 -0.05 29.45
N THR A 250 -13.99 0.61 28.34
CA THR A 250 -14.89 0.79 27.19
C THR A 250 -14.77 -0.32 26.15
N ALA A 251 -13.67 -1.08 26.16
CA ALA A 251 -13.33 -2.05 25.13
C ALA A 251 -13.31 -1.47 23.70
N CYS A 252 -13.25 -0.16 23.54
CA CYS A 252 -13.20 0.52 22.24
C CYS A 252 -11.88 0.26 21.52
N ARG A 253 -11.83 0.55 20.22
CA ARG A 253 -10.60 0.39 19.43
C ARG A 253 -9.58 1.44 19.84
N ARG A 254 -8.29 1.07 19.81
CA ARG A 254 -7.18 1.96 20.15
C ARG A 254 -7.27 3.34 19.49
N SER A 255 -7.59 3.38 18.19
CA SER A 255 -7.70 4.64 17.45
C SER A 255 -8.94 5.46 17.83
N GLU A 256 -10.02 4.82 18.25
CA GLU A 256 -11.23 5.48 18.72
C GLU A 256 -10.95 6.19 20.04
N VAL A 257 -10.36 5.49 21.03
CA VAL A 257 -9.98 6.10 22.31
C VAL A 257 -8.91 7.17 22.14
N ALA A 258 -7.86 6.90 21.35
CA ALA A 258 -6.78 7.86 21.13
C ALA A 258 -7.24 9.19 20.52
N GLY A 259 -8.26 9.14 19.69
CA GLY A 259 -8.85 10.31 19.03
C GLY A 259 -10.13 10.82 19.69
N LEU A 260 -10.41 10.45 20.95
CA LEU A 260 -11.59 10.92 21.70
C LEU A 260 -11.65 12.44 21.74
N ARG A 261 -12.81 13.00 21.43
CA ARG A 261 -13.03 14.45 21.31
C ARG A 261 -14.02 14.97 22.36
N LEU A 262 -13.87 16.23 22.71
CA LEU A 262 -14.68 16.92 23.71
C LEU A 262 -16.19 16.80 23.40
N GLY A 263 -16.59 17.16 22.19
CA GLY A 263 -18.00 17.15 21.78
C GLY A 263 -18.62 15.77 21.56
N GLU A 264 -17.84 14.67 21.75
CA GLU A 264 -18.35 13.30 21.69
C GLU A 264 -18.82 12.79 23.07
N VAL A 265 -18.50 13.50 24.16
CA VAL A 265 -18.72 13.05 25.52
C VAL A 265 -19.80 13.91 26.20
N ASP A 266 -20.90 13.27 26.54
CA ASP A 266 -21.89 13.79 27.47
C ASP A 266 -21.58 13.22 28.87
N ARG A 267 -21.02 14.07 29.74
CA ARG A 267 -20.62 13.66 31.10
C ARG A 267 -21.82 13.49 32.04
N GLU A 268 -22.89 14.25 31.82
CA GLU A 268 -24.10 14.20 32.64
C GLU A 268 -24.89 12.92 32.34
N ALA A 269 -25.06 12.62 31.06
CA ALA A 269 -25.68 11.36 30.64
C ALA A 269 -24.75 10.14 30.83
N GLY A 270 -23.45 10.35 31.09
CA GLY A 270 -22.46 9.26 31.14
C GLY A 270 -22.35 8.53 29.80
N LEU A 271 -22.27 9.27 28.72
CA LEU A 271 -22.30 8.69 27.36
C LEU A 271 -21.18 9.26 26.47
N TRP A 272 -20.48 8.38 25.78
CA TRP A 272 -19.56 8.73 24.70
C TRP A 272 -20.11 8.27 23.37
N THR A 273 -20.41 9.17 22.48
CA THR A 273 -20.91 8.87 21.12
C THR A 273 -19.80 9.04 20.09
N ILE A 274 -19.28 7.92 19.61
CA ILE A 274 -18.30 7.92 18.50
C ILE A 274 -19.06 8.13 17.21
N PRO A 275 -18.84 9.27 16.48
CA PRO A 275 -19.59 9.55 15.27
C PRO A 275 -19.20 8.59 14.13
N ALA A 276 -20.14 8.33 13.22
CA ALA A 276 -19.94 7.44 12.07
C ALA A 276 -18.68 7.74 11.25
N ALA A 277 -18.32 9.01 11.13
CA ALA A 277 -17.12 9.44 10.41
C ALA A 277 -15.81 8.90 11.02
N ARG A 278 -15.75 8.73 12.35
CA ARG A 278 -14.59 8.20 13.08
C ARG A 278 -14.66 6.71 13.35
N ALA A 279 -15.86 6.14 13.37
CA ALA A 279 -16.04 4.72 13.60
C ALA A 279 -15.53 3.88 12.41
N LYS A 280 -14.77 2.82 12.67
CA LYS A 280 -14.22 1.94 11.61
C LYS A 280 -15.29 1.35 10.69
N ASN A 281 -16.48 1.08 11.25
CA ASN A 281 -17.62 0.53 10.54
C ASN A 281 -18.57 1.59 9.99
N ARG A 282 -18.26 2.88 10.18
CA ARG A 282 -19.06 4.05 9.74
C ARG A 282 -20.51 4.05 10.24
N ALA A 283 -20.77 3.42 11.37
CA ALA A 283 -21.97 3.54 12.13
C ALA A 283 -21.64 4.25 13.45
N ALA A 284 -22.46 5.19 13.88
CA ALA A 284 -22.29 5.83 15.18
C ALA A 284 -22.33 4.75 16.27
N HIS A 285 -21.52 4.91 17.31
CA HIS A 285 -21.41 3.95 18.39
C HIS A 285 -21.52 4.64 19.74
N ALA A 286 -22.57 4.33 20.47
CA ALA A 286 -22.83 4.86 21.80
C ALA A 286 -22.17 3.93 22.85
N VAL A 287 -21.32 4.51 23.70
CA VAL A 287 -20.55 3.81 24.72
C VAL A 287 -20.92 4.39 26.09
N PRO A 288 -21.57 3.64 26.98
CA PRO A 288 -21.86 4.12 28.33
C PRO A 288 -20.56 4.29 29.12
N LEU A 289 -20.45 5.37 29.87
CA LEU A 289 -19.31 5.72 30.70
C LEU A 289 -19.67 5.52 32.16
N GLY A 290 -19.21 4.40 32.73
CA GLY A 290 -19.36 4.17 34.17
C GLY A 290 -18.34 4.97 35.02
N PRO A 291 -18.37 4.84 36.34
CA PRO A 291 -17.58 5.65 37.26
C PRO A 291 -16.07 5.66 36.96
N LEU A 292 -15.48 4.52 36.61
CA LEU A 292 -14.05 4.44 36.27
C LEU A 292 -13.69 5.18 34.98
N ALA A 293 -14.60 5.15 34.01
CA ALA A 293 -14.40 5.87 32.75
C ALA A 293 -14.51 7.40 32.95
N LEU A 294 -15.53 7.82 33.72
CA LEU A 294 -15.72 9.23 34.08
C LEU A 294 -14.57 9.77 34.92
N ALA A 295 -14.05 8.97 35.89
CA ALA A 295 -12.87 9.33 36.67
C ALA A 295 -11.63 9.50 35.79
N ALA A 296 -11.40 8.58 34.85
CA ALA A 296 -10.30 8.70 33.91
C ALA A 296 -10.41 9.93 32.99
N LEU A 297 -11.62 10.30 32.60
CA LEU A 297 -11.89 11.50 31.82
C LEU A 297 -11.70 12.77 32.65
N ALA A 298 -12.10 12.78 33.92
CA ALA A 298 -11.91 13.92 34.81
C ALA A 298 -10.45 14.34 34.97
N GLU A 299 -9.51 13.37 34.95
CA GLU A 299 -8.06 13.65 35.01
C GLU A 299 -7.53 14.45 33.79
N VAL A 300 -8.22 14.43 32.68
CA VAL A 300 -7.78 15.02 31.40
C VAL A 300 -8.76 16.04 30.83
N TRP A 301 -9.86 16.28 31.56
CA TRP A 301 -10.88 17.24 31.14
C TRP A 301 -10.34 18.65 31.23
N PRO A 302 -10.40 19.47 30.16
CA PRO A 302 -9.89 20.83 30.21
C PRO A 302 -10.72 21.70 31.18
N GLN A 303 -10.07 22.59 31.89
CA GLN A 303 -10.77 23.55 32.75
C GLN A 303 -11.59 24.57 31.94
N ASP A 304 -11.09 24.91 30.75
CA ASP A 304 -11.66 25.81 29.75
C ASP A 304 -12.52 25.08 28.71
N ALA A 305 -13.08 23.92 29.07
CA ALA A 305 -13.81 23.06 28.12
C ALA A 305 -14.93 23.79 27.36
N ALA A 306 -15.60 24.75 28.00
CA ALA A 306 -16.66 25.54 27.38
C ALA A 306 -16.14 26.46 26.26
N GLU A 307 -14.87 26.83 26.27
CA GLU A 307 -14.23 27.70 25.29
C GLU A 307 -13.57 26.93 24.14
N LEU A 308 -13.47 25.61 24.28
CA LEU A 308 -12.81 24.75 23.29
C LEU A 308 -13.79 24.28 22.23
N ALA A 309 -13.29 24.13 21.01
CA ALA A 309 -14.07 23.57 19.91
C ALA A 309 -14.48 22.11 20.20
N PRO A 310 -15.67 21.66 19.77
CA PRO A 310 -16.15 20.29 20.00
C PRO A 310 -15.22 19.20 19.48
N ASP A 311 -14.39 19.51 18.48
CA ASP A 311 -13.42 18.60 17.88
C ASP A 311 -12.07 18.56 18.62
N HIS A 312 -11.94 19.26 19.74
CA HIS A 312 -10.75 19.22 20.59
C HIS A 312 -10.45 17.80 21.08
N ALA A 313 -9.25 17.30 20.80
CA ALA A 313 -8.83 15.96 21.19
C ALA A 313 -8.38 15.92 22.66
N LEU A 314 -9.12 15.22 23.52
CA LEU A 314 -8.87 15.18 24.97
C LEU A 314 -7.54 14.56 25.35
N LEU A 315 -7.10 13.55 24.60
CA LEU A 315 -5.89 12.77 24.92
C LEU A 315 -4.64 13.21 24.13
N GLY A 316 -4.78 14.07 23.17
CA GLY A 316 -3.67 14.52 22.32
C GLY A 316 -2.68 15.43 23.04
N HIS A 317 -1.41 15.37 22.65
CA HIS A 317 -0.36 16.27 23.19
C HIS A 317 -0.27 17.58 22.42
N VAL A 318 -0.58 17.57 21.15
CA VAL A 318 -0.63 18.75 20.28
C VAL A 318 -2.08 19.10 20.02
N ARG A 319 -2.42 20.39 20.05
CA ARG A 319 -3.78 20.89 19.85
C ARG A 319 -4.40 20.28 18.58
N GLY A 320 -5.55 19.64 18.71
CA GLY A 320 -6.26 18.99 17.60
C GLY A 320 -5.72 17.60 17.18
N SER A 321 -4.61 17.13 17.72
CA SER A 321 -4.05 15.81 17.38
C SER A 321 -4.58 14.70 18.30
N ALA A 322 -4.72 13.49 17.75
CA ALA A 322 -4.96 12.29 18.56
C ALA A 322 -3.71 11.90 19.37
N LEU A 323 -3.90 11.12 20.45
CA LEU A 323 -2.79 10.54 21.20
C LEU A 323 -1.91 9.67 20.27
N SER A 324 -0.62 9.84 20.39
CA SER A 324 0.41 9.11 19.63
C SER A 324 1.45 8.48 20.57
N GLY A 325 2.49 7.85 20.00
CA GLY A 325 3.55 7.26 20.81
C GLY A 325 3.19 5.95 21.50
N PHE A 326 2.23 5.20 20.98
CA PHE A 326 1.71 3.95 21.55
C PHE A 326 2.77 2.92 21.93
N SER A 327 3.87 2.82 21.16
CA SER A 327 4.96 1.88 21.45
C SER A 327 5.72 2.29 22.72
N LYS A 328 5.93 3.60 22.95
CA LYS A 328 6.59 4.11 24.16
C LYS A 328 5.71 3.93 25.38
N ILE A 329 4.40 4.21 25.26
CA ILE A 329 3.41 3.99 26.31
C ILE A 329 3.37 2.51 26.68
N LYS A 330 3.29 1.64 25.67
CA LYS A 330 3.27 0.16 25.85
C LYS A 330 4.52 -0.34 26.58
N ALA A 331 5.71 0.08 26.13
CA ALA A 331 6.97 -0.35 26.75
C ALA A 331 7.08 0.07 28.23
N ARG A 332 6.59 1.27 28.58
CA ARG A 332 6.54 1.72 30.00
C ARG A 332 5.55 0.88 30.81
N LEU A 333 4.38 0.61 30.23
CA LEU A 333 3.33 -0.16 30.87
C LEU A 333 3.77 -1.63 31.09
N ASP A 334 4.41 -2.25 30.10
CA ASP A 334 4.96 -3.61 30.18
C ASP A 334 6.00 -3.72 31.30
N ARG A 335 6.90 -2.75 31.39
CA ARG A 335 7.93 -2.71 32.43
C ARG A 335 7.31 -2.55 33.83
N ALA A 336 6.33 -1.67 33.98
CA ALA A 336 5.72 -1.39 35.26
C ALA A 336 4.77 -2.51 35.72
N SER A 337 4.09 -3.17 34.78
CA SER A 337 3.15 -4.26 35.11
C SER A 337 3.80 -5.64 35.22
N GLY A 338 4.97 -5.83 34.59
CA GLY A 338 5.57 -7.13 34.37
C GLY A 338 4.76 -8.05 33.44
N VAL A 339 3.75 -7.50 32.73
CA VAL A 339 2.92 -8.26 31.79
C VAL A 339 3.48 -8.05 30.39
N THR A 340 3.89 -9.12 29.75
CA THR A 340 4.49 -9.11 28.40
C THR A 340 3.63 -9.91 27.42
N ASP A 341 4.03 -9.94 26.15
CA ASP A 341 3.36 -10.68 25.09
C ASP A 341 1.87 -10.37 24.94
N TRP A 342 1.52 -9.09 24.94
CA TRP A 342 0.18 -8.62 24.62
C TRP A 342 0.21 -7.37 23.76
N THR A 343 -0.89 -7.09 23.08
CA THR A 343 -1.09 -5.91 22.23
C THR A 343 -2.28 -5.10 22.73
N TRP A 344 -2.39 -3.84 22.32
CA TRP A 344 -3.57 -3.00 22.63
C TRP A 344 -4.90 -3.66 22.22
N HIS A 345 -4.89 -4.46 21.18
CA HIS A 345 -6.11 -5.17 20.73
C HIS A 345 -6.48 -6.34 21.64
N ASP A 346 -5.53 -6.89 22.38
CA ASP A 346 -5.79 -7.99 23.32
C ASP A 346 -6.58 -7.52 24.54
N LEU A 347 -6.53 -6.21 24.92
CA LEU A 347 -7.44 -5.65 25.93
C LEU A 347 -8.91 -5.78 25.48
N ARG A 348 -9.19 -5.49 24.22
CA ARG A 348 -10.53 -5.63 23.66
C ARG A 348 -10.96 -7.11 23.54
N ARG A 349 -10.03 -8.02 23.25
CA ARG A 349 -10.27 -9.46 23.30
C ARG A 349 -10.55 -9.92 24.72
N THR A 350 -9.81 -9.40 25.70
CA THR A 350 -10.03 -9.65 27.12
C THR A 350 -11.45 -9.24 27.53
N ALA A 351 -11.89 -8.05 27.16
CA ALA A 351 -13.25 -7.60 27.41
C ALA A 351 -14.30 -8.49 26.73
N ARG A 352 -14.09 -8.87 25.46
CA ARG A 352 -14.99 -9.77 24.74
C ARG A 352 -15.12 -11.14 25.42
N THR A 353 -13.99 -11.72 25.83
CA THR A 353 -13.96 -12.99 26.56
C THR A 353 -14.57 -12.85 27.95
N GLY A 354 -14.27 -11.74 28.64
CA GLY A 354 -14.84 -11.41 29.94
C GLY A 354 -16.35 -11.28 29.92
N MET A 355 -16.91 -10.55 28.94
CA MET A 355 -18.37 -10.45 28.78
C MET A 355 -19.02 -11.82 28.61
N SER A 356 -18.44 -12.71 27.78
CA SER A 356 -18.95 -14.09 27.65
C SER A 356 -18.90 -14.86 28.96
N ARG A 357 -17.82 -14.74 29.75
CA ARG A 357 -17.68 -15.36 31.06
C ARG A 357 -18.70 -14.82 32.08
N LEU A 358 -19.10 -13.56 31.93
CA LEU A 358 -20.13 -12.89 32.72
C LEU A 358 -21.57 -13.20 32.26
N GLY A 359 -21.76 -14.10 31.32
CA GLY A 359 -23.07 -14.53 30.86
C GLY A 359 -23.73 -13.59 29.82
N VAL A 360 -22.98 -12.62 29.26
CA VAL A 360 -23.48 -11.75 28.20
C VAL A 360 -23.63 -12.55 26.93
N SER A 361 -24.78 -12.41 26.26
CA SER A 361 -25.03 -13.08 24.96
C SER A 361 -24.00 -12.67 23.91
N ARG A 362 -23.81 -13.57 22.94
CA ARG A 362 -22.86 -13.29 21.85
C ARG A 362 -23.26 -12.05 21.05
N GLU A 363 -24.54 -11.90 20.75
CA GLU A 363 -25.09 -10.81 19.97
C GLU A 363 -24.91 -9.48 20.69
N ALA A 364 -25.22 -9.40 21.98
CA ALA A 364 -24.99 -8.21 22.81
C ALA A 364 -23.51 -7.84 22.89
N ALA A 365 -22.62 -8.82 23.10
CA ALA A 365 -21.18 -8.57 23.16
C ALA A 365 -20.59 -8.12 21.80
N GLU A 366 -21.03 -8.69 20.68
CA GLU A 366 -20.62 -8.22 19.34
C GLU A 366 -21.15 -6.82 19.04
N ALA A 367 -22.39 -6.50 19.43
CA ALA A 367 -22.96 -5.16 19.31
C ALA A 367 -22.21 -4.15 20.20
N ALA A 368 -21.92 -4.50 21.46
CA ALA A 368 -21.13 -3.70 22.40
C ALA A 368 -19.74 -3.34 21.86
N LEU A 369 -19.16 -4.25 21.11
CA LEU A 369 -17.88 -4.02 20.42
C LEU A 369 -18.04 -3.38 19.02
N ALA A 370 -19.23 -3.00 18.61
CA ALA A 370 -19.51 -2.51 17.26
C ALA A 370 -18.88 -3.42 16.16
N HIS A 371 -19.05 -4.74 16.31
CA HIS A 371 -18.70 -5.71 15.30
C HIS A 371 -19.90 -5.95 14.39
N ILE A 372 -19.78 -5.56 13.13
CA ILE A 372 -20.84 -5.77 12.09
C ILE A 372 -20.89 -7.23 11.60
N SER A 373 -19.86 -8.01 11.91
CA SER A 373 -19.61 -9.32 11.31
C SER A 373 -20.65 -10.40 11.66
N GLY A 374 -21.58 -10.15 12.59
CA GLY A 374 -22.71 -11.06 12.84
C GLY A 374 -23.90 -10.91 11.88
N ARG A 375 -23.92 -9.83 11.06
CA ARG A 375 -25.03 -9.52 10.16
C ARG A 375 -24.75 -9.86 8.68
N GLY A 376 -23.71 -10.63 8.39
CA GLY A 376 -23.42 -11.15 7.04
C GLY A 376 -24.25 -12.41 6.74
N GLY A 377 -24.75 -12.54 5.49
CA GLY A 377 -25.55 -13.68 5.06
C GLY A 377 -27.02 -13.62 5.50
N LEU A 378 -27.66 -14.78 5.60
CA LEU A 378 -29.09 -14.91 5.93
C LEU A 378 -29.48 -14.25 7.26
N VAL A 379 -28.64 -14.29 8.29
CA VAL A 379 -28.92 -13.68 9.61
C VAL A 379 -29.14 -12.16 9.50
N GLY A 380 -28.35 -11.45 8.69
CA GLY A 380 -28.52 -10.00 8.51
C GLY A 380 -29.74 -9.58 7.71
N VAL A 381 -30.38 -10.53 7.01
CA VAL A 381 -31.62 -10.29 6.27
C VAL A 381 -32.83 -10.36 7.21
N TYR A 382 -32.80 -11.25 8.19
CA TYR A 382 -33.93 -11.51 9.07
C TYR A 382 -33.85 -10.80 10.43
N ASP A 383 -32.65 -10.64 11.00
CA ASP A 383 -32.43 -9.94 12.28
C ASP A 383 -32.15 -8.46 12.03
N ARG A 384 -33.17 -7.62 12.25
CA ARG A 384 -33.11 -6.14 12.15
C ARG A 384 -33.03 -5.44 13.50
N HIS A 385 -32.96 -6.19 14.59
CA HIS A 385 -32.81 -5.62 15.94
C HIS A 385 -31.47 -4.91 16.06
N ASP A 386 -31.45 -3.70 16.63
CA ASP A 386 -30.21 -2.88 16.70
C ASP A 386 -29.30 -3.25 17.88
N TYR A 387 -29.80 -4.01 18.85
CA TYR A 387 -29.13 -4.44 20.07
C TYR A 387 -28.50 -3.28 20.89
N ALA A 388 -28.96 -2.05 20.74
CA ALA A 388 -28.34 -0.89 21.38
C ALA A 388 -28.46 -0.94 22.91
N ARG A 389 -29.60 -1.38 23.42
CA ARG A 389 -29.85 -1.55 24.84
C ARG A 389 -29.01 -2.66 25.44
N GLU A 390 -28.99 -3.82 24.81
CA GLU A 390 -28.24 -5.01 25.23
C GLU A 390 -26.73 -4.75 25.15
N ALA A 391 -26.26 -4.00 24.14
CA ALA A 391 -24.89 -3.58 24.02
C ALA A 391 -24.46 -2.65 25.17
N ALA A 392 -25.32 -1.71 25.53
CA ALA A 392 -25.06 -0.82 26.66
C ALA A 392 -25.02 -1.58 27.99
N GLU A 393 -25.91 -2.55 28.18
CA GLU A 393 -25.94 -3.41 29.37
C GLU A 393 -24.70 -4.31 29.43
N ALA A 394 -24.28 -4.91 28.33
CA ALA A 394 -23.06 -5.68 28.22
C ALA A 394 -21.81 -4.88 28.64
N LEU A 395 -21.71 -3.61 28.17
CA LEU A 395 -20.63 -2.71 28.58
C LEU A 395 -20.70 -2.33 30.06
N ARG A 396 -21.87 -2.07 30.59
CA ARG A 396 -22.03 -1.80 32.03
C ARG A 396 -21.62 -3.01 32.90
N THR A 397 -22.04 -4.21 32.49
CA THR A 397 -21.64 -5.46 33.14
C THR A 397 -20.12 -5.64 33.14
N TRP A 398 -19.47 -5.40 32.02
CA TRP A 398 -18.02 -5.43 31.90
C TRP A 398 -17.35 -4.39 32.82
N GLN A 399 -17.83 -3.16 32.82
CA GLN A 399 -17.28 -2.07 33.64
C GLN A 399 -17.45 -2.33 35.13
N ALA A 400 -18.58 -2.90 35.54
CA ALA A 400 -18.82 -3.31 36.94
C ALA A 400 -17.84 -4.42 37.39
N PHE A 401 -17.60 -5.39 36.51
CA PHE A 401 -16.59 -6.43 36.75
C PHE A 401 -15.18 -5.82 36.88
N VAL A 402 -14.78 -4.92 35.99
CA VAL A 402 -13.48 -4.26 36.09
C VAL A 402 -13.39 -3.43 37.39
N ALA A 403 -14.44 -2.73 37.76
CA ALA A 403 -14.48 -1.96 39.02
C ALA A 403 -14.24 -2.85 40.24
N GLY A 404 -14.91 -4.01 40.33
CA GLY A 404 -14.66 -5.00 41.35
C GLY A 404 -13.26 -5.57 41.34
N LEU A 405 -12.70 -5.77 40.13
CA LEU A 405 -11.34 -6.32 39.96
C LEU A 405 -10.24 -5.37 40.43
N VAL A 406 -10.40 -4.04 40.22
CA VAL A 406 -9.36 -3.03 40.50
C VAL A 406 -9.60 -2.30 41.82
N GLY A 407 -10.83 -2.31 42.33
CA GLY A 407 -11.19 -1.81 43.65
C GLY A 407 -10.73 -2.78 44.75
N GLN A 408 -10.36 -2.26 45.91
CA GLN A 408 -10.10 -3.09 47.05
C GLN A 408 -11.46 -3.54 47.69
N GLY A 409 -11.78 -4.82 47.63
CA GLY A 409 -12.70 -5.46 48.55
C GLY A 409 -14.19 -5.53 48.20
N ALA A 410 -14.61 -5.47 46.92
CA ALA A 410 -15.94 -5.96 46.57
C ALA A 410 -15.85 -7.43 46.11
N GLU A 411 -16.39 -8.38 46.88
CA GLU A 411 -16.60 -9.75 46.43
C GLU A 411 -17.49 -9.73 45.19
N VAL A 412 -16.91 -10.07 44.05
CA VAL A 412 -17.68 -10.29 42.80
C VAL A 412 -18.33 -11.66 42.96
N VAL A 413 -19.55 -11.69 43.50
CA VAL A 413 -20.39 -12.90 43.46
C VAL A 413 -20.70 -13.18 41.99
N ALA A 414 -20.16 -14.27 41.45
CA ALA A 414 -20.41 -14.68 40.06
C ALA A 414 -21.92 -14.83 39.84
N LEU A 415 -22.47 -14.38 38.73
CA LEU A 415 -23.89 -14.50 38.37
C LEU A 415 -24.39 -15.97 38.42
N ALA A 416 -23.48 -16.94 38.24
CA ALA A 416 -23.74 -18.36 38.37
C ALA A 416 -24.20 -18.75 39.77
N GLU A 417 -23.69 -18.14 40.86
CA GLU A 417 -24.09 -18.43 42.23
C GLU A 417 -25.44 -17.82 42.60
N ARG A 418 -25.87 -16.75 41.92
CA ARG A 418 -27.20 -16.18 42.10
C ARG A 418 -28.30 -17.05 41.46
N ARG A 419 -28.01 -17.80 40.40
CA ARG A 419 -28.96 -18.75 39.77
C ARG A 419 -29.07 -20.06 40.54
N ALA A 420 -28.11 -20.41 41.34
CA ALA A 420 -28.18 -21.62 42.18
C ALA A 420 -28.95 -21.41 43.48
N LYS A 421 -29.29 -20.16 43.84
CA LYS A 421 -30.04 -19.81 45.07
C LYS A 421 -31.45 -19.25 44.77
N ALA A 422 -31.86 -19.19 43.50
CA ALA A 422 -33.23 -18.91 43.08
C ALA A 422 -33.86 -20.19 42.48
#